data_a3663c03dcb4ed97fdeac2928c53984c
#
_entry.id   a3663c03dcb4ed97fdeac2928c53984c
#
_cell.length_a   1.000
_cell.length_b   1.000
_cell.length_c   1.000
_cell.angle_alpha   90.00
_cell.angle_beta   90.00
_cell.angle_gamma   90.00
#
_symmetry.space_group_name_H-M   'P 1'
#
loop_
_entity.id
_entity.type
_entity.pdbx_description
1 polymer ?
#
loop_
_entity_poly.entity_id
_entity_poly.type
_entity_poly.pdbx_seq_one_letter_code
_entity_poly.pdbx_strand_id
1 'polypeptide(L)'
;MMAGITSGPTSLAGESAAAVEVIDVRCTFGKVRAIDGLSLSVPTGNVVGIVGPNGAGKTTLIDMICGLVRPSSGAVRVLGEDVATSGAALRSRIGVLPQETALYDEVTAQQNLNFAASLYSVPHPAARIAEVLELVGLRQRANDVVRGFSGGMQRRLAIARALLHNPPLLILDEPTLGVDVEARHQIWAHVRSLRATGRTVVLTTNYLDEAEALCDRVAILRAGKLLAEDTPAALTARTGRCLELECREEVAMEIREALRNHPGVLRVEAADFGLRAYLTVHVKPEDVVHEMRGICSFEGFRTRSPDLAEVFRSLTAEAGKS
;
A
#
# COMPACT_ATOMS: atom_id res chain seq x y z
N MET A 1 11.75 27.25 48.29
CA MET A 1 11.91 25.84 48.02
C MET A 1 10.75 25.41 47.12
N MET A 2 10.93 25.56 45.79
CA MET A 2 9.91 25.21 44.77
C MET A 2 10.33 23.91 44.11
N ALA A 3 9.51 22.89 44.26
CA ALA A 3 9.71 21.58 43.66
C ALA A 3 9.16 21.64 42.20
N GLY A 4 10.04 21.41 41.26
CA GLY A 4 9.70 21.30 39.84
C GLY A 4 8.96 19.98 39.55
N ILE A 5 7.79 20.08 38.95
CA ILE A 5 7.03 18.94 38.45
C ILE A 5 7.52 18.69 37.02
N THR A 6 8.32 17.63 36.81
CA THR A 6 8.65 17.09 35.52
C THR A 6 7.46 16.28 35.02
N SER A 7 6.73 16.81 34.04
CA SER A 7 5.73 16.06 33.31
C SER A 7 6.43 15.04 32.37
N GLY A 8 6.35 13.78 32.78
CA GLY A 8 6.71 12.65 31.89
C GLY A 8 5.72 12.52 30.75
N PRO A 9 6.11 11.89 29.64
CA PRO A 9 5.23 11.73 28.47
C PRO A 9 4.01 10.89 28.84
N THR A 10 2.83 11.44 28.58
CA THR A 10 1.54 10.78 28.76
C THR A 10 1.49 9.59 27.80
N SER A 11 1.54 8.37 28.35
CA SER A 11 1.26 7.13 27.62
C SER A 11 -0.20 7.17 27.16
N LEU A 12 -0.42 7.29 25.86
CA LEU A 12 -1.72 7.09 25.23
C LEU A 12 -2.06 5.59 25.30
N ALA A 13 -2.97 5.24 26.17
CA ALA A 13 -3.53 3.89 26.28
C ALA A 13 -4.28 3.55 25.00
N GLY A 14 -3.86 2.45 24.29
CA GLY A 14 -4.60 1.87 23.18
C GLY A 14 -3.82 1.57 21.91
N GLU A 15 -2.49 1.71 21.84
CA GLU A 15 -1.74 1.28 20.65
C GLU A 15 -1.63 -0.25 20.62
N SER A 16 -2.29 -0.87 19.66
CA SER A 16 -2.08 -2.27 19.30
C SER A 16 -0.60 -2.50 19.06
N ALA A 17 -0.04 -3.58 19.64
CA ALA A 17 1.38 -3.91 19.48
C ALA A 17 1.74 -3.94 17.99
N ALA A 18 2.85 -3.29 17.60
CA ALA A 18 3.29 -3.25 16.23
C ALA A 18 3.84 -4.62 15.79
N ALA A 19 3.37 -5.10 14.65
CA ALA A 19 3.92 -6.31 14.01
C ALA A 19 5.23 -6.02 13.26
N VAL A 20 5.39 -4.78 12.76
CA VAL A 20 6.64 -4.30 12.14
C VAL A 20 6.91 -2.88 12.66
N GLU A 21 8.15 -2.64 13.09
CA GLU A 21 8.65 -1.32 13.44
C GLU A 21 9.92 -1.05 12.65
N VAL A 22 9.91 0.03 11.90
CA VAL A 22 11.06 0.56 11.15
C VAL A 22 11.42 1.89 11.80
N ILE A 23 12.66 2.04 12.29
CA ILE A 23 13.06 3.17 13.13
C ILE A 23 14.27 3.86 12.51
N ASP A 24 14.08 5.05 11.93
CA ASP A 24 15.08 5.90 11.28
C ASP A 24 16.08 5.12 10.40
N VAL A 25 15.56 4.21 9.58
CA VAL A 25 16.42 3.36 8.75
C VAL A 25 16.97 4.12 7.57
N ARG A 26 18.25 3.85 7.26
CA ARG A 26 18.92 4.26 6.03
C ARG A 26 19.53 3.04 5.34
N CYS A 27 19.51 3.04 4.03
CA CYS A 27 20.12 2.00 3.22
C CYS A 27 20.75 2.59 1.96
N THR A 28 22.01 2.27 1.72
CA THR A 28 22.77 2.80 0.58
C THR A 28 23.45 1.64 -0.15
N PHE A 29 23.29 1.57 -1.47
CA PHE A 29 23.97 0.64 -2.37
C PHE A 29 24.95 1.44 -3.26
N GLY A 30 26.22 1.36 -2.95
CA GLY A 30 27.24 2.18 -3.62
C GLY A 30 26.93 3.68 -3.46
N LYS A 31 26.57 4.34 -4.55
CA LYS A 31 26.22 5.78 -4.55
C LYS A 31 24.71 6.04 -4.43
N VAL A 32 23.88 4.99 -4.49
CA VAL A 32 22.42 5.12 -4.49
C VAL A 32 21.90 4.98 -3.06
N ARG A 33 21.25 6.02 -2.56
CA ARG A 33 20.53 5.99 -1.29
C ARG A 33 19.12 5.47 -1.54
N ALA A 34 18.92 4.18 -1.29
CA ALA A 34 17.63 3.50 -1.52
C ALA A 34 16.59 3.85 -0.45
N ILE A 35 17.02 4.04 0.81
CA ILE A 35 16.19 4.50 1.93
C ILE A 35 16.95 5.59 2.68
N ASP A 36 16.25 6.66 3.08
CA ASP A 36 16.82 7.85 3.70
C ASP A 36 16.04 8.34 4.91
N GLY A 37 16.31 7.75 6.08
CA GLY A 37 15.71 8.16 7.35
C GLY A 37 14.22 7.83 7.45
N LEU A 38 13.84 6.60 7.05
CA LEU A 38 12.45 6.15 7.06
C LEU A 38 12.07 5.55 8.41
N SER A 39 10.93 6.00 8.95
CA SER A 39 10.26 5.36 10.09
C SER A 39 8.85 4.98 9.70
N LEU A 40 8.42 3.76 10.06
CA LEU A 40 7.11 3.20 9.74
C LEU A 40 6.69 2.21 10.82
N SER A 41 5.42 2.21 11.21
CA SER A 41 4.85 1.24 12.14
C SER A 41 3.67 0.51 11.50
N VAL A 42 3.68 -0.82 11.56
CA VAL A 42 2.59 -1.68 11.09
C VAL A 42 1.88 -2.28 12.30
N PRO A 43 0.66 -1.83 12.64
CA PRO A 43 -0.10 -2.40 13.75
C PRO A 43 -0.48 -3.85 13.47
N THR A 44 -0.50 -4.68 14.52
CA THR A 44 -0.94 -6.08 14.41
C THR A 44 -2.39 -6.15 13.94
N GLY A 45 -2.68 -7.06 13.03
CA GLY A 45 -4.02 -7.29 12.46
C GLY A 45 -4.43 -6.33 11.35
N ASN A 46 -3.56 -5.38 10.96
CA ASN A 46 -3.86 -4.42 9.90
C ASN A 46 -3.28 -4.87 8.55
N VAL A 47 -3.91 -4.38 7.50
CA VAL A 47 -3.34 -4.39 6.14
C VAL A 47 -2.71 -3.01 5.89
N VAL A 48 -1.39 -2.97 5.74
CA VAL A 48 -0.66 -1.72 5.47
C VAL A 48 -0.06 -1.77 4.06
N GLY A 49 -0.43 -0.79 3.25
CA GLY A 49 0.06 -0.63 1.88
C GLY A 49 1.27 0.31 1.84
N ILE A 50 2.35 -0.12 1.21
CA ILE A 50 3.50 0.70 0.90
C ILE A 50 3.41 1.06 -0.58
N VAL A 51 3.08 2.31 -0.89
CA VAL A 51 2.85 2.77 -2.27
C VAL A 51 3.93 3.75 -2.71
N GLY A 52 4.22 3.74 -4.00
CA GLY A 52 5.21 4.64 -4.59
C GLY A 52 5.67 4.17 -5.97
N PRO A 53 6.31 5.05 -6.77
CA PRO A 53 6.80 4.69 -8.09
C PRO A 53 7.92 3.66 -8.03
N ASN A 54 8.33 3.15 -9.18
CA ASN A 54 9.53 2.33 -9.29
C ASN A 54 10.75 3.11 -8.79
N GLY A 55 11.61 2.46 -8.00
CA GLY A 55 12.75 3.11 -7.37
C GLY A 55 12.43 3.93 -6.10
N ALA A 56 11.19 3.92 -5.60
CA ALA A 56 10.84 4.59 -4.35
C ALA A 56 11.48 3.97 -3.10
N GLY A 57 11.99 2.74 -3.19
CA GLY A 57 12.60 2.01 -2.07
C GLY A 57 11.70 0.89 -1.49
N LYS A 58 10.55 0.60 -2.10
CA LYS A 58 9.57 -0.39 -1.60
C LYS A 58 10.20 -1.78 -1.40
N THR A 59 10.80 -2.36 -2.44
CA THR A 59 11.44 -3.69 -2.37
C THR A 59 12.60 -3.70 -1.37
N THR A 60 13.42 -2.64 -1.32
CA THR A 60 14.49 -2.53 -0.31
C THR A 60 13.93 -2.53 1.12
N LEU A 61 12.80 -1.85 1.35
CA LEU A 61 12.15 -1.85 2.66
C LEU A 61 11.60 -3.25 3.01
N ILE A 62 10.96 -3.93 2.05
CA ILE A 62 10.51 -5.32 2.21
C ILE A 62 11.69 -6.25 2.53
N ASP A 63 12.80 -6.13 1.79
CA ASP A 63 13.99 -6.94 2.01
C ASP A 63 14.59 -6.73 3.41
N MET A 64 14.55 -5.49 3.92
CA MET A 64 14.95 -5.21 5.30
C MET A 64 14.00 -5.84 6.32
N ILE A 65 12.69 -5.77 6.11
CA ILE A 65 11.68 -6.41 6.97
C ILE A 65 11.86 -7.95 6.96
N CYS A 66 12.20 -8.53 5.82
CA CYS A 66 12.50 -9.96 5.69
C CYS A 66 13.89 -10.37 6.22
N GLY A 67 14.74 -9.41 6.59
CA GLY A 67 16.13 -9.66 7.02
C GLY A 67 17.06 -10.14 5.90
N LEU A 68 16.73 -9.81 4.66
CA LEU A 68 17.58 -10.07 3.48
C LEU A 68 18.60 -8.96 3.25
N VAL A 69 18.25 -7.73 3.61
CA VAL A 69 19.12 -6.56 3.54
C VAL A 69 19.24 -5.94 4.93
N ARG A 70 20.47 -5.61 5.33
CA ARG A 70 20.72 -4.89 6.58
C ARG A 70 20.68 -3.38 6.34
N PRO A 71 20.01 -2.59 7.18
CA PRO A 71 20.10 -1.14 7.10
C PRO A 71 21.51 -0.65 7.38
N SER A 72 21.93 0.45 6.75
CA SER A 72 23.19 1.13 7.05
C SER A 72 23.17 1.85 8.41
N SER A 73 21.97 2.28 8.84
CA SER A 73 21.68 2.83 10.18
C SER A 73 20.20 2.65 10.52
N GLY A 74 19.85 2.82 11.78
CA GLY A 74 18.49 2.58 12.30
C GLY A 74 18.27 1.12 12.67
N ALA A 75 17.02 0.75 12.94
CA ALA A 75 16.66 -0.60 13.35
C ALA A 75 15.33 -1.04 12.71
N VAL A 76 15.20 -2.35 12.46
CA VAL A 76 13.94 -2.98 12.02
C VAL A 76 13.59 -4.08 13.03
N ARG A 77 12.39 -3.99 13.58
CA ARG A 77 11.83 -5.04 14.43
C ARG A 77 10.60 -5.65 13.77
N VAL A 78 10.49 -6.96 13.85
CA VAL A 78 9.36 -7.71 13.31
C VAL A 78 8.88 -8.69 14.38
N LEU A 79 7.58 -8.66 14.67
CA LEU A 79 6.95 -9.46 15.73
C LEU A 79 7.66 -9.32 17.09
N GLY A 80 8.14 -8.10 17.40
CA GLY A 80 8.89 -7.76 18.60
C GLY A 80 10.37 -8.12 18.59
N GLU A 81 10.88 -8.78 17.55
CA GLU A 81 12.27 -9.24 17.44
C GLU A 81 13.08 -8.33 16.49
N ASP A 82 14.35 -8.07 16.84
CA ASP A 82 15.26 -7.35 15.96
C ASP A 82 15.69 -8.25 14.81
N VAL A 83 15.40 -7.83 13.59
CA VAL A 83 15.68 -8.59 12.36
C VAL A 83 17.16 -8.88 12.17
N ALA A 84 18.06 -8.00 12.64
CA ALA A 84 19.50 -8.17 12.49
C ALA A 84 20.06 -9.36 13.29
N THR A 85 19.36 -9.76 14.37
CA THR A 85 19.79 -10.82 15.31
C THR A 85 18.97 -12.10 15.26
N SER A 86 17.68 -12.03 14.85
CA SER A 86 16.72 -13.14 15.00
C SER A 86 16.80 -14.23 13.93
N GLY A 87 17.48 -13.99 12.82
CA GLY A 87 17.86 -15.01 11.84
C GLY A 87 16.70 -15.84 11.24
N ALA A 88 16.91 -17.17 11.12
CA ALA A 88 15.97 -18.09 10.46
C ALA A 88 14.66 -18.30 11.25
N ALA A 89 14.70 -18.23 12.59
CA ALA A 89 13.54 -18.42 13.43
C ALA A 89 12.46 -17.34 13.18
N LEU A 90 12.86 -16.09 13.02
CA LEU A 90 11.93 -15.03 12.65
C LEU A 90 11.37 -15.22 11.24
N ARG A 91 12.23 -15.55 10.27
CA ARG A 91 11.79 -15.76 8.88
C ARG A 91 10.77 -16.89 8.75
N SER A 92 10.82 -17.93 9.58
CA SER A 92 9.81 -19.00 9.58
C SER A 92 8.42 -18.53 10.06
N ARG A 93 8.31 -17.33 10.63
CA ARG A 93 7.04 -16.71 11.07
C ARG A 93 6.51 -15.64 10.09
N ILE A 94 7.21 -15.45 8.98
CA ILE A 94 6.85 -14.48 7.94
C ILE A 94 6.50 -15.25 6.67
N GLY A 95 5.31 -15.04 6.12
CA GLY A 95 4.94 -15.49 4.78
C GLY A 95 5.31 -14.43 3.76
N VAL A 96 6.01 -14.81 2.69
CA VAL A 96 6.45 -13.84 1.68
C VAL A 96 5.98 -14.26 0.31
N LEU A 97 5.27 -13.36 -0.38
CA LEU A 97 5.06 -13.39 -1.81
C LEU A 97 6.05 -12.39 -2.44
N PRO A 98 7.13 -12.84 -3.06
CA PRO A 98 8.06 -11.95 -3.76
C PRO A 98 7.47 -11.44 -5.08
N GLN A 99 8.08 -10.42 -5.65
CA GLN A 99 7.67 -9.86 -6.95
C GLN A 99 7.68 -10.93 -8.05
N GLU A 100 8.72 -11.76 -8.14
CA GLU A 100 8.75 -12.96 -8.95
C GLU A 100 8.20 -14.14 -8.14
N THR A 101 7.28 -14.92 -8.70
CA THR A 101 6.57 -15.97 -7.96
C THR A 101 7.46 -17.10 -7.45
N ALA A 102 8.62 -17.31 -8.07
CA ALA A 102 9.61 -18.34 -7.72
C ALA A 102 8.98 -19.73 -7.55
N LEU A 103 8.10 -20.11 -8.46
CA LEU A 103 7.48 -21.43 -8.54
C LEU A 103 8.32 -22.35 -9.44
N TYR A 104 8.21 -23.63 -9.20
CA TYR A 104 8.81 -24.66 -10.07
C TYR A 104 7.80 -25.02 -11.17
N ASP A 105 8.04 -24.55 -12.38
CA ASP A 105 7.10 -24.66 -13.51
C ASP A 105 6.93 -26.09 -14.03
N GLU A 106 7.93 -26.95 -13.81
CA GLU A 106 7.98 -28.34 -14.31
C GLU A 106 7.17 -29.34 -13.47
N VAL A 107 6.73 -28.92 -12.28
CA VAL A 107 6.01 -29.79 -11.35
C VAL A 107 4.60 -29.29 -11.09
N THR A 108 3.77 -30.12 -10.45
CA THR A 108 2.37 -29.74 -10.17
C THR A 108 2.26 -28.71 -9.07
N ALA A 109 1.10 -28.04 -8.98
CA ALA A 109 0.80 -27.12 -7.89
C ALA A 109 0.94 -27.78 -6.52
N GLN A 110 0.45 -29.00 -6.37
CA GLN A 110 0.59 -29.78 -5.14
C GLN A 110 2.06 -30.10 -4.81
N GLN A 111 2.88 -30.46 -5.81
CA GLN A 111 4.31 -30.72 -5.60
C GLN A 111 5.08 -29.47 -5.19
N ASN A 112 4.77 -28.30 -5.77
CA ASN A 112 5.30 -27.01 -5.32
C ASN A 112 5.03 -26.77 -3.84
N LEU A 113 3.77 -27.00 -3.41
CA LEU A 113 3.39 -26.81 -2.01
C LEU A 113 3.95 -27.88 -1.08
N ASN A 114 4.07 -29.12 -1.52
CA ASN A 114 4.73 -30.19 -0.74
C ASN A 114 6.19 -29.86 -0.46
N PHE A 115 6.91 -29.33 -1.46
CA PHE A 115 8.29 -28.91 -1.28
C PHE A 115 8.38 -27.78 -0.22
N ALA A 116 7.53 -26.76 -0.35
CA ALA A 116 7.50 -25.66 0.63
C ALA A 116 7.10 -26.16 2.03
N ALA A 117 6.13 -27.07 2.13
CA ALA A 117 5.71 -27.65 3.41
C ALA A 117 6.84 -28.38 4.12
N SER A 118 7.71 -29.06 3.36
CA SER A 118 8.88 -29.74 3.92
C SER A 118 9.91 -28.77 4.49
N LEU A 119 10.16 -27.64 3.79
CA LEU A 119 11.08 -26.60 4.25
C LEU A 119 10.64 -25.92 5.55
N TYR A 120 9.34 -25.71 5.71
CA TYR A 120 8.77 -25.10 6.91
C TYR A 120 8.34 -26.12 7.98
N SER A 121 8.59 -27.42 7.77
CA SER A 121 8.17 -28.49 8.66
C SER A 121 6.69 -28.40 9.05
N VAL A 122 5.83 -28.15 8.05
CA VAL A 122 4.39 -27.94 8.25
C VAL A 122 3.73 -29.20 8.79
N PRO A 123 3.05 -29.16 9.95
CA PRO A 123 2.33 -30.31 10.48
C PRO A 123 1.13 -30.65 9.59
N HIS A 124 0.87 -31.97 9.40
CA HIS A 124 -0.22 -32.48 8.56
C HIS A 124 -0.27 -31.82 7.14
N PRO A 125 0.83 -31.89 6.36
CA PRO A 125 1.01 -31.09 5.15
C PRO A 125 -0.09 -31.33 4.12
N ALA A 126 -0.59 -32.55 3.96
CA ALA A 126 -1.64 -32.87 2.99
C ALA A 126 -2.94 -32.11 3.27
N ALA A 127 -3.38 -32.04 4.53
CA ALA A 127 -4.58 -31.31 4.94
C ALA A 127 -4.37 -29.79 4.74
N ARG A 128 -3.20 -29.29 5.15
CA ARG A 128 -2.87 -27.86 5.02
C ARG A 128 -2.75 -27.39 3.57
N ILE A 129 -2.15 -28.20 2.70
CA ILE A 129 -2.06 -27.94 1.26
C ILE A 129 -3.47 -27.87 0.64
N ALA A 130 -4.34 -28.82 1.02
CA ALA A 130 -5.72 -28.83 0.57
C ALA A 130 -6.45 -27.53 0.95
N GLU A 131 -6.29 -27.09 2.20
CA GLU A 131 -6.89 -25.86 2.73
C GLU A 131 -6.39 -24.59 1.98
N VAL A 132 -5.08 -24.43 1.81
CA VAL A 132 -4.56 -23.24 1.13
C VAL A 132 -4.88 -23.24 -0.36
N LEU A 133 -4.95 -24.41 -1.03
CA LEU A 133 -5.41 -24.51 -2.41
C LEU A 133 -6.89 -24.15 -2.56
N GLU A 134 -7.72 -24.55 -1.61
CA GLU A 134 -9.13 -24.15 -1.57
C GLU A 134 -9.26 -22.65 -1.37
N LEU A 135 -8.51 -22.09 -0.41
CA LEU A 135 -8.50 -20.64 -0.12
C LEU A 135 -8.22 -19.80 -1.36
N VAL A 136 -7.29 -20.24 -2.23
CA VAL A 136 -6.91 -19.51 -3.44
C VAL A 136 -7.67 -19.97 -4.70
N GLY A 137 -8.67 -20.83 -4.56
CA GLY A 137 -9.49 -21.33 -5.68
C GLY A 137 -8.73 -22.21 -6.68
N LEU A 138 -7.70 -22.96 -6.24
CA LEU A 138 -6.89 -23.84 -7.07
C LEU A 138 -7.00 -25.32 -6.69
N ARG A 139 -7.97 -25.68 -5.84
CA ARG A 139 -8.14 -27.07 -5.36
C ARG A 139 -8.25 -28.09 -6.48
N GLN A 140 -9.05 -27.79 -7.50
CA GLN A 140 -9.28 -28.70 -8.62
C GLN A 140 -8.09 -28.76 -9.59
N ARG A 141 -7.17 -27.82 -9.49
CA ARG A 141 -5.97 -27.72 -10.33
C ARG A 141 -4.70 -28.19 -9.61
N ALA A 142 -4.86 -28.87 -8.44
CA ALA A 142 -3.75 -29.29 -7.58
C ALA A 142 -2.73 -30.18 -8.33
N ASN A 143 -3.21 -31.06 -9.22
CA ASN A 143 -2.39 -32.00 -9.97
C ASN A 143 -1.93 -31.48 -11.34
N ASP A 144 -2.29 -30.27 -11.71
CA ASP A 144 -1.87 -29.67 -12.96
C ASP A 144 -0.46 -29.09 -12.83
N VAL A 145 0.33 -29.21 -13.90
CA VAL A 145 1.69 -28.69 -13.99
C VAL A 145 1.65 -27.16 -14.09
N VAL A 146 2.46 -26.48 -13.27
CA VAL A 146 2.43 -25.00 -13.11
C VAL A 146 2.75 -24.26 -14.40
N ARG A 147 3.56 -24.82 -15.30
CA ARG A 147 3.82 -24.23 -16.64
C ARG A 147 2.53 -23.93 -17.43
N GLY A 148 1.45 -24.69 -17.21
CA GLY A 148 0.15 -24.47 -17.83
C GLY A 148 -0.75 -23.44 -17.14
N PHE A 149 -0.28 -22.82 -16.07
CA PHE A 149 -1.06 -21.84 -15.30
C PHE A 149 -0.97 -20.46 -15.97
N SER A 150 -2.09 -19.72 -15.92
CA SER A 150 -2.05 -18.27 -16.21
C SER A 150 -1.25 -17.53 -15.15
N GLY A 151 -0.79 -16.31 -15.46
CA GLY A 151 -0.07 -15.48 -14.49
C GLY A 151 -0.86 -15.26 -13.19
N GLY A 152 -2.17 -15.07 -13.28
CA GLY A 152 -3.06 -14.97 -12.11
C GLY A 152 -3.15 -16.27 -11.31
N MET A 153 -3.15 -17.44 -11.95
CA MET A 153 -3.09 -18.74 -11.26
C MET A 153 -1.75 -18.94 -10.57
N GLN A 154 -0.63 -18.62 -11.22
CA GLN A 154 0.70 -18.69 -10.62
C GLN A 154 0.80 -17.77 -9.40
N ARG A 155 0.27 -16.53 -9.50
CA ARG A 155 0.26 -15.58 -8.39
C ARG A 155 -0.55 -16.09 -7.20
N ARG A 156 -1.73 -16.67 -7.44
CA ARG A 156 -2.55 -17.28 -6.40
C ARG A 156 -1.87 -18.50 -5.76
N LEU A 157 -1.18 -19.34 -6.54
CA LEU A 157 -0.40 -20.45 -6.01
C LEU A 157 0.76 -19.96 -5.13
N ALA A 158 1.44 -18.89 -5.52
CA ALA A 158 2.50 -18.29 -4.72
C ALA A 158 1.97 -17.69 -3.41
N ILE A 159 0.76 -17.12 -3.40
CA ILE A 159 0.06 -16.71 -2.17
C ILE A 159 -0.25 -17.92 -1.30
N ALA A 160 -0.75 -19.03 -1.86
CA ALA A 160 -0.98 -20.27 -1.12
C ALA A 160 0.30 -20.78 -0.46
N ARG A 161 1.44 -20.73 -1.18
CA ARG A 161 2.76 -21.08 -0.64
C ARG A 161 3.16 -20.19 0.53
N ALA A 162 2.95 -18.88 0.43
CA ALA A 162 3.26 -17.93 1.50
C ALA A 162 2.42 -18.14 2.76
N LEU A 163 1.20 -18.72 2.62
CA LEU A 163 0.28 -18.99 3.72
C LEU A 163 0.46 -20.40 4.35
N LEU A 164 1.26 -21.24 3.74
CA LEU A 164 1.30 -22.68 4.03
C LEU A 164 1.67 -23.00 5.49
N HIS A 165 2.64 -22.29 6.05
CA HIS A 165 3.12 -22.43 7.43
C HIS A 165 2.34 -21.58 8.45
N ASN A 166 1.20 -21.02 8.04
CA ASN A 166 0.29 -20.22 8.88
C ASN A 166 0.96 -19.03 9.58
N PRO A 167 1.67 -18.14 8.84
CA PRO A 167 2.42 -17.03 9.42
C PRO A 167 1.49 -15.97 10.04
N PRO A 168 1.88 -15.35 11.15
CA PRO A 168 1.18 -14.19 11.72
C PRO A 168 1.37 -12.91 10.90
N LEU A 169 2.46 -12.79 10.14
CA LEU A 169 2.77 -11.69 9.24
C LEU A 169 2.92 -12.18 7.80
N LEU A 170 2.19 -11.55 6.89
CA LEU A 170 2.27 -11.80 5.45
C LEU A 170 2.81 -10.56 4.73
N ILE A 171 3.80 -10.76 3.88
CA ILE A 171 4.39 -9.72 3.05
C ILE A 171 4.09 -10.05 1.59
N LEU A 172 3.45 -9.12 0.88
CA LEU A 172 3.04 -9.28 -0.52
C LEU A 172 3.71 -8.19 -1.36
N ASP A 173 4.77 -8.55 -2.10
CA ASP A 173 5.44 -7.61 -2.98
C ASP A 173 4.76 -7.57 -4.33
N GLU A 174 4.06 -6.46 -4.63
CA GLU A 174 3.28 -6.19 -5.84
C GLU A 174 2.32 -7.35 -6.22
N PRO A 175 1.36 -7.72 -5.35
CA PRO A 175 0.59 -8.97 -5.47
C PRO A 175 -0.22 -9.10 -6.76
N THR A 176 -0.53 -8.03 -7.45
CA THR A 176 -1.33 -8.03 -8.69
C THR A 176 -0.56 -7.61 -9.94
N LEU A 177 0.78 -7.53 -9.84
CA LEU A 177 1.60 -7.17 -10.98
C LEU A 177 1.47 -8.21 -12.11
N GLY A 178 1.15 -7.74 -13.32
CA GLY A 178 1.09 -8.58 -14.51
C GLY A 178 -0.10 -9.54 -14.59
N VAL A 179 -1.13 -9.36 -13.75
CA VAL A 179 -2.37 -10.13 -13.83
C VAL A 179 -3.49 -9.31 -14.46
N ASP A 180 -4.45 -10.00 -15.10
CA ASP A 180 -5.65 -9.37 -15.65
C ASP A 180 -6.60 -8.83 -14.56
N VAL A 181 -7.62 -8.07 -14.98
CA VAL A 181 -8.54 -7.39 -14.06
C VAL A 181 -9.33 -8.39 -13.20
N GLU A 182 -9.75 -9.51 -13.77
CA GLU A 182 -10.54 -10.53 -13.05
C GLU A 182 -9.67 -11.24 -12.00
N ALA A 183 -8.46 -11.66 -12.36
CA ALA A 183 -7.50 -12.27 -11.44
C ALA A 183 -7.09 -11.30 -10.33
N ARG A 184 -6.97 -9.98 -10.62
CA ARG A 184 -6.74 -8.93 -9.62
C ARG A 184 -7.83 -8.91 -8.57
N HIS A 185 -9.11 -8.87 -8.97
CA HIS A 185 -10.23 -8.87 -8.03
C HIS A 185 -10.28 -10.14 -7.17
N GLN A 186 -9.90 -11.29 -7.72
CA GLN A 186 -9.81 -12.54 -6.96
C GLN A 186 -8.69 -12.45 -5.89
N ILE A 187 -7.51 -11.93 -6.24
CA ILE A 187 -6.41 -11.69 -5.29
C ILE A 187 -6.86 -10.72 -4.19
N TRP A 188 -7.54 -9.64 -4.54
CA TRP A 188 -8.08 -8.69 -3.58
C TRP A 188 -9.07 -9.34 -2.60
N ALA A 189 -9.95 -10.20 -3.09
CA ALA A 189 -10.88 -10.95 -2.24
C ALA A 189 -10.12 -11.85 -1.23
N HIS A 190 -9.02 -12.48 -1.65
CA HIS A 190 -8.18 -13.28 -0.77
C HIS A 190 -7.48 -12.42 0.30
N VAL A 191 -6.91 -11.27 -0.07
CA VAL A 191 -6.29 -10.35 0.91
C VAL A 191 -7.31 -9.87 1.94
N ARG A 192 -8.53 -9.51 1.50
CA ARG A 192 -9.62 -9.13 2.43
C ARG A 192 -10.01 -10.28 3.38
N SER A 193 -10.03 -11.53 2.89
CA SER A 193 -10.33 -12.69 3.75
C SER A 193 -9.24 -12.91 4.80
N LEU A 194 -7.97 -12.68 4.47
CA LEU A 194 -6.87 -12.75 5.42
C LEU A 194 -6.99 -11.68 6.52
N ARG A 195 -7.35 -10.46 6.16
CA ARG A 195 -7.66 -9.38 7.10
C ARG A 195 -8.77 -9.80 8.08
N ALA A 196 -9.85 -10.39 7.58
CA ALA A 196 -10.98 -10.83 8.40
C ALA A 196 -10.58 -11.89 9.44
N THR A 197 -9.47 -12.62 9.23
CA THR A 197 -8.91 -13.58 10.20
C THR A 197 -7.95 -12.95 11.21
N GLY A 198 -7.79 -11.61 11.21
CA GLY A 198 -6.90 -10.88 12.12
C GLY A 198 -5.41 -10.98 11.80
N ARG A 199 -5.03 -11.42 10.59
CA ARG A 199 -3.62 -11.48 10.17
C ARG A 199 -3.10 -10.10 9.79
N THR A 200 -1.83 -9.88 10.08
CA THR A 200 -1.13 -8.68 9.64
C THR A 200 -0.63 -8.87 8.22
N VAL A 201 -0.89 -7.90 7.35
CA VAL A 201 -0.43 -7.92 5.97
C VAL A 201 0.31 -6.63 5.66
N VAL A 202 1.50 -6.74 5.10
CA VAL A 202 2.21 -5.63 4.45
C VAL A 202 2.20 -5.90 2.97
N LEU A 203 1.68 -4.98 2.17
CA LEU A 203 1.75 -5.10 0.73
C LEU A 203 2.44 -3.89 0.09
N THR A 204 3.19 -4.13 -0.97
CA THR A 204 3.68 -3.06 -1.83
C THR A 204 2.86 -3.01 -3.10
N THR A 205 2.64 -1.83 -3.63
CA THR A 205 1.98 -1.66 -4.93
C THR A 205 2.32 -0.33 -5.58
N ASN A 206 2.26 -0.31 -6.91
CA ASN A 206 2.25 0.91 -7.71
C ASN A 206 0.81 1.35 -8.03
N TYR A 207 -0.19 0.51 -7.74
CA TYR A 207 -1.60 0.76 -8.00
C TYR A 207 -2.26 1.38 -6.78
N LEU A 208 -2.63 2.65 -6.87
CA LEU A 208 -3.22 3.39 -5.75
C LEU A 208 -4.66 2.96 -5.45
N ASP A 209 -5.39 2.51 -6.48
CA ASP A 209 -6.71 1.89 -6.36
C ASP A 209 -6.67 0.58 -5.55
N GLU A 210 -5.61 -0.22 -5.72
CA GLU A 210 -5.37 -1.41 -4.90
C GLU A 210 -5.15 -1.06 -3.43
N ALA A 211 -4.31 -0.06 -3.15
CA ALA A 211 -4.06 0.38 -1.80
C ALA A 211 -5.32 0.95 -1.13
N GLU A 212 -6.11 1.73 -1.87
CA GLU A 212 -7.37 2.29 -1.39
C GLU A 212 -8.42 1.20 -1.09
N ALA A 213 -8.47 0.15 -1.93
CA ALA A 213 -9.43 -0.94 -1.79
C ALA A 213 -9.11 -1.94 -0.67
N LEU A 214 -7.82 -2.13 -0.35
CA LEU A 214 -7.35 -3.23 0.52
C LEU A 214 -6.82 -2.78 1.86
N CYS A 215 -6.22 -1.59 1.96
CA CYS A 215 -5.39 -1.22 3.10
C CYS A 215 -6.16 -0.45 4.17
N ASP A 216 -5.87 -0.75 5.42
CA ASP A 216 -6.30 0.04 6.58
C ASP A 216 -5.50 1.33 6.67
N ARG A 217 -4.21 1.26 6.34
CA ARG A 217 -3.28 2.38 6.31
C ARG A 217 -2.41 2.30 5.06
N VAL A 218 -2.02 3.46 4.56
CA VAL A 218 -1.16 3.60 3.39
C VAL A 218 0.03 4.48 3.72
N ALA A 219 1.22 3.96 3.47
CA ALA A 219 2.49 4.68 3.54
C ALA A 219 2.94 5.05 2.13
N ILE A 220 3.02 6.35 1.83
CA ILE A 220 3.41 6.87 0.53
C ILE A 220 4.92 7.13 0.52
N LEU A 221 5.65 6.38 -0.32
CA LEU A 221 7.10 6.48 -0.46
C LEU A 221 7.51 7.17 -1.76
N ARG A 222 8.57 7.99 -1.68
CA ARG A 222 9.25 8.56 -2.84
C ARG A 222 10.74 8.78 -2.54
N ALA A 223 11.61 8.33 -3.46
CA ALA A 223 13.07 8.51 -3.37
C ALA A 223 13.65 8.12 -1.99
N GLY A 224 13.21 6.98 -1.44
CA GLY A 224 13.65 6.45 -0.16
C GLY A 224 13.08 7.13 1.09
N LYS A 225 12.16 8.06 0.95
CA LYS A 225 11.53 8.79 2.07
C LYS A 225 10.03 8.50 2.17
N LEU A 226 9.54 8.52 3.41
CA LEU A 226 8.11 8.50 3.70
C LEU A 226 7.56 9.92 3.53
N LEU A 227 6.64 10.12 2.58
CA LEU A 227 5.97 11.41 2.36
C LEU A 227 4.75 11.59 3.24
N ALA A 228 3.95 10.54 3.41
CA ALA A 228 2.76 10.54 4.25
C ALA A 228 2.40 9.12 4.65
N GLU A 229 1.77 8.99 5.82
CA GLU A 229 1.19 7.73 6.31
C GLU A 229 -0.12 8.04 7.03
N ASP A 230 -1.20 7.40 6.61
CA ASP A 230 -2.50 7.45 7.31
C ASP A 230 -3.48 6.41 6.71
N THR A 231 -4.73 6.41 7.18
CA THR A 231 -5.81 5.70 6.50
C THR A 231 -6.07 6.33 5.13
N PRO A 232 -6.54 5.57 4.11
CA PRO A 232 -6.90 6.13 2.81
C PRO A 232 -7.85 7.33 2.93
N ALA A 233 -8.87 7.24 3.78
CA ALA A 233 -9.83 8.31 4.01
C ALA A 233 -9.18 9.58 4.63
N ALA A 234 -8.23 9.42 5.56
CA ALA A 234 -7.53 10.56 6.16
C ALA A 234 -6.57 11.22 5.17
N LEU A 235 -5.89 10.43 4.33
CA LEU A 235 -5.02 10.96 3.27
C LEU A 235 -5.82 11.77 2.25
N THR A 236 -6.95 11.26 1.79
CA THR A 236 -7.82 11.96 0.83
C THR A 236 -8.45 13.21 1.44
N ALA A 237 -8.82 13.18 2.72
CA ALA A 237 -9.37 14.35 3.41
C ALA A 237 -8.37 15.52 3.52
N ARG A 238 -7.05 15.25 3.62
CA ARG A 238 -6.01 16.30 3.69
C ARG A 238 -5.86 17.11 2.42
N THR A 239 -6.23 16.57 1.27
CA THR A 239 -6.10 17.25 -0.04
C THR A 239 -7.31 18.11 -0.40
N GLY A 240 -8.27 18.28 0.54
CA GLY A 240 -9.45 19.09 0.32
C GLY A 240 -10.53 18.38 -0.49
N ARG A 241 -11.28 19.14 -1.31
CA ARG A 241 -12.34 18.59 -2.17
C ARG A 241 -12.04 18.82 -3.64
N CYS A 242 -12.54 17.94 -4.46
CA CYS A 242 -12.51 18.08 -5.90
C CYS A 242 -13.86 18.63 -6.38
N LEU A 243 -13.83 19.77 -7.07
CA LEU A 243 -14.96 20.38 -7.73
C LEU A 243 -14.83 20.11 -9.24
N GLU A 244 -15.81 19.46 -9.81
CA GLU A 244 -15.92 19.21 -11.24
C GLU A 244 -16.98 20.14 -11.81
N LEU A 245 -16.62 20.93 -12.83
CA LEU A 245 -17.51 21.87 -13.51
C LEU A 245 -17.75 21.40 -14.94
N GLU A 246 -19.02 21.18 -15.26
CA GLU A 246 -19.44 20.85 -16.62
C GLU A 246 -19.60 22.15 -17.42
N CYS A 247 -18.67 22.40 -18.34
CA CYS A 247 -18.66 23.62 -19.15
C CYS A 247 -18.17 23.35 -20.57
N ARG A 248 -18.64 24.16 -21.50
CA ARG A 248 -18.21 24.13 -22.91
C ARG A 248 -16.79 24.70 -23.04
N GLU A 249 -16.11 24.28 -24.08
CA GLU A 249 -14.71 24.66 -24.35
C GLU A 249 -14.55 26.19 -24.48
N GLU A 250 -15.58 26.87 -25.04
CA GLU A 250 -15.60 28.29 -25.26
C GLU A 250 -15.50 29.12 -23.97
N VAL A 251 -16.10 28.66 -22.87
CA VAL A 251 -16.08 29.33 -21.54
C VAL A 251 -15.07 28.71 -20.59
N ALA A 252 -14.50 27.57 -20.93
CA ALA A 252 -13.57 26.85 -20.06
C ALA A 252 -12.30 27.65 -19.75
N MET A 253 -11.82 28.47 -20.69
CA MET A 253 -10.64 29.31 -20.46
C MET A 253 -10.90 30.42 -19.43
N GLU A 254 -12.04 31.09 -19.49
CA GLU A 254 -12.42 32.15 -18.56
C GLU A 254 -12.65 31.60 -17.15
N ILE A 255 -13.38 30.50 -17.02
CA ILE A 255 -13.58 29.78 -15.74
C ILE A 255 -12.25 29.30 -15.18
N ARG A 256 -11.35 28.75 -16.02
CA ARG A 256 -10.04 28.30 -15.60
C ARG A 256 -9.18 29.42 -15.01
N GLU A 257 -9.21 30.60 -15.63
CA GLU A 257 -8.46 31.75 -15.16
C GLU A 257 -9.03 32.28 -13.82
N ALA A 258 -10.35 32.38 -13.72
CA ALA A 258 -11.03 32.75 -12.49
C ALA A 258 -10.73 31.78 -11.35
N LEU A 259 -10.84 30.49 -11.60
CA LEU A 259 -10.50 29.43 -10.62
C LEU A 259 -9.04 29.47 -10.19
N ARG A 260 -8.10 29.72 -11.10
CA ARG A 260 -6.66 29.80 -10.78
C ARG A 260 -6.33 30.98 -9.88
N ASN A 261 -7.09 32.07 -9.99
CA ASN A 261 -6.92 33.28 -9.18
C ASN A 261 -7.67 33.21 -7.84
N HIS A 262 -8.54 32.21 -7.66
CA HIS A 262 -9.29 32.03 -6.42
C HIS A 262 -8.40 31.49 -5.29
N PRO A 263 -8.32 32.14 -4.12
CA PRO A 263 -7.38 31.79 -3.04
C PRO A 263 -7.63 30.41 -2.43
N GLY A 264 -8.82 29.86 -2.60
CA GLY A 264 -9.21 28.53 -2.13
C GLY A 264 -8.97 27.42 -3.13
N VAL A 265 -8.42 27.70 -4.33
CA VAL A 265 -8.15 26.71 -5.37
C VAL A 265 -6.65 26.41 -5.44
N LEU A 266 -6.29 25.15 -5.21
CA LEU A 266 -4.90 24.69 -5.26
C LEU A 266 -4.42 24.46 -6.70
N ARG A 267 -5.31 23.92 -7.54
CA ARG A 267 -4.98 23.50 -8.90
C ARG A 267 -6.24 23.36 -9.75
N VAL A 268 -6.11 23.63 -11.06
CA VAL A 268 -7.17 23.45 -12.05
C VAL A 268 -6.64 22.62 -13.23
N GLU A 269 -7.35 21.57 -13.58
CA GLU A 269 -7.05 20.66 -14.70
C GLU A 269 -8.21 20.67 -15.71
N ALA A 270 -7.89 20.37 -16.97
CA ALA A 270 -8.92 20.05 -17.96
C ALA A 270 -9.43 18.62 -17.70
N ALA A 271 -10.71 18.39 -17.97
CA ALA A 271 -11.37 17.10 -17.90
C ALA A 271 -12.30 16.93 -19.12
N ASP A 272 -12.67 15.69 -19.43
CA ASP A 272 -13.52 15.39 -20.60
C ASP A 272 -14.87 16.09 -20.58
N PHE A 273 -15.36 16.43 -19.38
CA PHE A 273 -16.60 17.15 -19.13
C PHE A 273 -16.44 18.67 -18.95
N GLY A 274 -15.19 19.19 -19.01
CA GLY A 274 -14.89 20.62 -18.77
C GLY A 274 -13.68 20.83 -17.86
N LEU A 275 -13.89 21.26 -16.61
CA LEU A 275 -12.80 21.59 -15.68
C LEU A 275 -12.91 20.84 -14.36
N ARG A 276 -11.74 20.53 -13.78
CA ARG A 276 -11.61 19.98 -12.45
C ARG A 276 -10.74 20.91 -11.59
N ALA A 277 -11.29 21.40 -10.48
CA ALA A 277 -10.59 22.22 -9.51
C ALA A 277 -10.40 21.47 -8.19
N TYR A 278 -9.19 21.55 -7.64
CA TYR A 278 -8.85 21.02 -6.33
C TYR A 278 -8.85 22.15 -5.32
N LEU A 279 -9.70 22.03 -4.30
CA LEU A 279 -9.93 23.07 -3.32
C LEU A 279 -9.12 22.83 -2.05
N THR A 280 -8.78 23.87 -1.32
CA THR A 280 -8.22 23.73 0.03
C THR A 280 -9.25 23.18 0.99
N VAL A 281 -8.80 22.59 2.11
CA VAL A 281 -9.66 21.93 3.12
C VAL A 281 -10.68 22.89 3.74
N HIS A 282 -10.38 24.18 3.74
CA HIS A 282 -11.19 25.22 4.39
C HIS A 282 -12.24 25.84 3.50
N VAL A 283 -12.22 25.54 2.19
CA VAL A 283 -13.13 26.15 1.21
C VAL A 283 -14.26 25.19 0.89
N LYS A 284 -15.48 25.69 0.98
CA LYS A 284 -16.67 24.93 0.58
C LYS A 284 -16.83 25.01 -0.93
N PRO A 285 -17.03 23.89 -1.61
CA PRO A 285 -17.24 23.88 -3.06
C PRO A 285 -18.40 24.77 -3.52
N GLU A 286 -19.46 24.86 -2.68
CA GLU A 286 -20.64 25.66 -2.96
C GLU A 286 -20.34 27.15 -3.06
N ASP A 287 -19.40 27.67 -2.25
CA ASP A 287 -18.99 29.06 -2.26
C ASP A 287 -18.24 29.38 -3.57
N VAL A 288 -17.33 28.50 -3.99
CA VAL A 288 -16.61 28.60 -5.26
C VAL A 288 -17.57 28.56 -6.44
N VAL A 289 -18.54 27.65 -6.41
CA VAL A 289 -19.58 27.53 -7.46
C VAL A 289 -20.40 28.81 -7.53
N HIS A 290 -20.77 29.39 -6.39
CA HIS A 290 -21.52 30.66 -6.36
C HIS A 290 -20.74 31.81 -6.99
N GLU A 291 -19.45 31.95 -6.67
CA GLU A 291 -18.59 32.96 -7.26
C GLU A 291 -18.41 32.75 -8.77
N MET A 292 -18.17 31.51 -9.20
CA MET A 292 -18.00 31.19 -10.63
C MET A 292 -19.28 31.49 -11.44
N ARG A 293 -20.48 31.27 -10.88
CA ARG A 293 -21.76 31.59 -11.52
C ARG A 293 -21.96 33.09 -11.70
N GLY A 294 -21.29 33.91 -10.91
CA GLY A 294 -21.26 35.38 -11.08
C GLY A 294 -20.39 35.87 -12.24
N ILE A 295 -19.46 35.03 -12.71
CA ILE A 295 -18.51 35.34 -13.76
C ILE A 295 -18.94 34.73 -15.10
N CYS A 296 -19.29 33.43 -15.10
CA CYS A 296 -19.59 32.65 -16.31
C CYS A 296 -20.76 31.68 -16.08
N SER A 297 -21.43 31.30 -17.17
CA SER A 297 -22.44 30.22 -17.13
C SER A 297 -21.78 28.86 -17.40
N PHE A 298 -22.11 27.87 -16.59
CA PHE A 298 -21.75 26.46 -16.79
C PHE A 298 -22.96 25.55 -16.57
N GLU A 299 -22.94 24.33 -17.16
CA GLU A 299 -24.10 23.47 -17.27
C GLU A 299 -24.41 22.74 -15.96
N GLY A 300 -23.37 22.33 -15.21
CA GLY A 300 -23.50 21.61 -13.97
C GLY A 300 -22.23 21.60 -13.15
N PHE A 301 -22.32 21.07 -11.93
CA PHE A 301 -21.17 20.81 -11.10
C PHE A 301 -21.37 19.55 -10.24
N ARG A 302 -20.27 18.91 -9.90
CA ARG A 302 -20.21 17.81 -8.95
C ARG A 302 -19.08 18.03 -7.96
N THR A 303 -19.25 17.52 -6.75
CA THR A 303 -18.21 17.51 -5.73
C THR A 303 -17.92 16.10 -5.34
N ARG A 304 -16.65 15.76 -5.20
CA ARG A 304 -16.19 14.47 -4.69
C ARG A 304 -14.98 14.60 -3.81
N SER A 305 -14.70 13.60 -3.01
CA SER A 305 -13.40 13.46 -2.36
C SER A 305 -12.34 13.10 -3.40
N PRO A 306 -11.11 13.61 -3.29
CA PRO A 306 -9.99 13.16 -4.09
C PRO A 306 -9.74 11.66 -3.86
N ASP A 307 -9.18 10.98 -4.86
CA ASP A 307 -8.67 9.63 -4.73
C ASP A 307 -7.18 9.63 -4.28
N LEU A 308 -6.65 8.48 -3.90
CA LEU A 308 -5.24 8.37 -3.51
C LEU A 308 -4.27 8.77 -4.64
N ALA A 309 -4.66 8.65 -5.91
CA ALA A 309 -3.83 9.07 -7.03
C ALA A 309 -3.68 10.60 -7.08
N GLU A 310 -4.74 11.31 -6.74
CA GLU A 310 -4.73 12.77 -6.63
C GLU A 310 -3.91 13.24 -5.43
N VAL A 311 -4.03 12.57 -4.29
CA VAL A 311 -3.18 12.79 -3.10
C VAL A 311 -1.71 12.60 -3.45
N PHE A 312 -1.38 11.48 -4.10
CA PHE A 312 -0.02 11.17 -4.49
C PHE A 312 0.57 12.25 -5.40
N ARG A 313 -0.18 12.70 -6.43
CA ARG A 313 0.25 13.79 -7.31
C ARG A 313 0.51 15.10 -6.56
N SER A 314 -0.35 15.46 -5.60
CA SER A 314 -0.19 16.66 -4.77
C SER A 314 1.09 16.59 -3.94
N LEU A 315 1.29 15.51 -3.16
CA LEU A 315 2.47 15.33 -2.32
C LEU A 315 3.77 15.30 -3.13
N THR A 316 3.74 14.69 -4.32
CA THR A 316 4.94 14.61 -5.17
C THR A 316 5.27 15.94 -5.86
N ALA A 317 4.29 16.79 -6.16
CA ALA A 317 4.52 18.12 -6.70
C ALA A 317 5.15 19.07 -5.66
N GLU A 318 4.75 18.96 -4.40
CA GLU A 318 5.31 19.73 -3.29
C GLU A 318 6.77 19.33 -2.99
N ALA A 319 7.05 18.03 -2.95
CA ALA A 319 8.40 17.49 -2.70
C ALA A 319 9.41 17.79 -3.83
N GLY A 320 8.97 18.19 -5.02
CA GLY A 320 9.82 18.62 -6.13
C GLY A 320 10.19 20.10 -6.12
N LYS A 321 9.60 20.89 -5.21
CA LYS A 321 9.87 22.34 -5.05
C LYS A 321 10.82 22.66 -3.89
N SER A 322 11.18 21.66 -3.09
CA SER A 322 12.15 21.74 -1.98
C SER A 322 13.50 21.18 -2.38
#